data_0044c8f94928ec6f6d3aee2b0faadcab
#
_entry.id   0044c8f94928ec6f6d3aee2b0faadcab
#
_cell.length_a   1.000
_cell.length_b   1.000
_cell.length_c   1.000
_cell.angle_alpha   90.00
_cell.angle_beta   90.00
_cell.angle_gamma   90.00
#
_symmetry.space_group_name_H-M   'P 1'
#
loop_
_entity.id
_entity.type
_entity.pdbx_description
1 polymer ?
#
loop_
_entity_poly.entity_id
_entity_poly.type
_entity_poly.pdbx_seq_one_letter_code
_entity_poly.pdbx_strand_id
1 'polypeptide(L)'
;ELAGGRLGHAVREHQDRFADKSTYSMDWYYPVLGGALRGTAAFDRIADRWDDFVVPGLGIHCVDTNPWVTGAETCELAMALDAIGDHERALALVRDMQHLREGDGRYWTGWVYDTGRTDEPSDVYWPHEHTTYTAAAVVLAVDALGETHGHATPGSGIMRGTSLAPHFAEIALECGCESVRS
;
A
#
# COMPACT_ATOMS: atom_id res chain seq x y z
N GLU A 1 -0.57 -20.73 -10.32
CA GLU A 1 -1.35 -19.88 -11.25
C GLU A 1 -2.85 -19.94 -10.97
N LEU A 2 -3.51 -21.12 -10.98
CA LEU A 2 -4.94 -21.26 -10.73
C LEU A 2 -5.40 -20.69 -9.36
N ALA A 3 -4.64 -20.88 -8.28
CA ALA A 3 -5.01 -20.39 -6.97
C ALA A 3 -4.97 -18.85 -6.90
N GLY A 4 -3.92 -18.23 -7.44
CA GLY A 4 -3.79 -16.78 -7.51
C GLY A 4 -4.91 -16.12 -8.30
N GLY A 5 -5.26 -16.73 -9.43
CA GLY A 5 -6.34 -16.23 -10.24
C GLY A 5 -7.72 -16.35 -9.58
N ARG A 6 -8.00 -17.44 -8.89
CA ARG A 6 -9.24 -17.59 -8.10
C ARG A 6 -9.33 -16.57 -6.97
N LEU A 7 -8.23 -16.33 -6.27
CA LEU A 7 -8.18 -15.31 -5.23
C LEU A 7 -8.39 -13.90 -5.82
N GLY A 8 -7.70 -13.57 -6.90
CA GLY A 8 -7.88 -12.28 -7.58
C GLY A 8 -9.32 -12.07 -8.06
N HIS A 9 -9.96 -13.13 -8.60
CA HIS A 9 -11.38 -13.07 -8.93
C HIS A 9 -12.25 -12.83 -7.69
N ALA A 10 -12.04 -13.59 -6.60
CA ALA A 10 -12.80 -13.40 -5.38
C ALA A 10 -12.67 -11.97 -4.83
N VAL A 11 -11.47 -11.39 -4.86
CA VAL A 11 -11.22 -10.01 -4.43
C VAL A 11 -11.97 -9.00 -5.30
N ARG A 12 -12.10 -9.23 -6.61
CA ARG A 12 -12.83 -8.33 -7.52
C ARG A 12 -14.35 -8.43 -7.39
N GLU A 13 -14.86 -9.66 -7.37
CA GLU A 13 -16.28 -9.92 -7.61
C GLU A 13 -17.06 -10.29 -6.33
N HIS A 14 -16.34 -10.60 -5.25
CA HIS A 14 -16.95 -11.16 -4.04
C HIS A 14 -16.37 -10.52 -2.76
N GLN A 15 -16.14 -9.22 -2.77
CA GLN A 15 -15.59 -8.50 -1.59
C GLN A 15 -16.47 -8.66 -0.35
N ASP A 16 -17.77 -8.78 -0.54
CA ASP A 16 -18.77 -9.02 0.51
C ASP A 16 -18.60 -10.35 1.26
N ARG A 17 -17.79 -11.28 0.73
CA ARG A 17 -17.50 -12.57 1.35
C ARG A 17 -16.31 -12.54 2.31
N PHE A 18 -15.53 -11.48 2.30
CA PHE A 18 -14.41 -11.32 3.21
C PHE A 18 -14.87 -10.68 4.53
N ALA A 19 -14.15 -10.97 5.61
CA ALA A 19 -14.37 -10.26 6.86
C ALA A 19 -14.10 -8.76 6.67
N ASP A 20 -14.97 -7.93 7.20
CA ASP A 20 -14.79 -6.47 7.16
C ASP A 20 -13.51 -6.08 7.92
N LYS A 21 -12.59 -5.45 7.20
CA LYS A 21 -11.34 -4.89 7.69
C LYS A 21 -11.14 -3.44 7.21
N SER A 22 -12.24 -2.79 6.83
CA SER A 22 -12.24 -1.47 6.21
C SER A 22 -11.56 -0.38 7.05
N THR A 23 -11.45 -0.56 8.38
CA THR A 23 -10.71 0.36 9.25
C THR A 23 -9.19 0.29 9.09
N TYR A 24 -8.67 -0.73 8.41
CA TYR A 24 -7.24 -0.89 8.16
C TYR A 24 -6.87 -0.43 6.75
N SER A 25 -5.81 0.34 6.64
CA SER A 25 -5.33 0.84 5.35
C SER A 25 -4.94 -0.29 4.38
N MET A 26 -4.44 -1.42 4.88
CA MET A 26 -4.10 -2.58 4.07
C MET A 26 -5.30 -3.15 3.32
N ASP A 27 -6.48 -3.18 3.94
CA ASP A 27 -7.70 -3.63 3.27
C ASP A 27 -8.04 -2.76 2.05
N TRP A 28 -7.72 -1.49 2.13
CA TRP A 28 -7.94 -0.52 1.05
C TRP A 28 -6.98 -0.70 -0.12
N TYR A 29 -5.65 -0.74 0.09
CA TYR A 29 -4.69 -0.72 -1.01
C TYR A 29 -4.15 -2.11 -1.41
N TYR A 30 -4.24 -3.14 -0.59
CA TYR A 30 -3.74 -4.48 -0.94
C TYR A 30 -4.36 -5.09 -2.21
N PRO A 31 -5.65 -4.89 -2.52
CA PRO A 31 -6.21 -5.35 -3.80
C PRO A 31 -5.49 -4.76 -5.02
N VAL A 32 -4.99 -3.52 -4.90
CA VAL A 32 -4.19 -2.85 -5.93
C VAL A 32 -2.75 -3.35 -5.89
N LEU A 33 -2.10 -3.33 -4.73
CA LEU A 33 -0.72 -3.80 -4.55
C LEU A 33 -0.54 -5.26 -4.99
N GLY A 34 -1.48 -6.12 -4.66
CA GLY A 34 -1.50 -7.53 -5.06
C GLY A 34 -1.92 -7.76 -6.51
N GLY A 35 -2.27 -6.70 -7.27
CA GLY A 35 -2.64 -6.76 -8.68
C GLY A 35 -4.00 -7.38 -8.96
N ALA A 36 -4.86 -7.57 -7.95
CA ALA A 36 -6.23 -8.01 -8.14
C ALA A 36 -7.10 -6.95 -8.82
N LEU A 37 -6.91 -5.67 -8.44
CA LEU A 37 -7.50 -4.51 -9.09
C LEU A 37 -6.45 -3.80 -9.95
N ARG A 38 -6.86 -3.37 -11.17
CA ARG A 38 -6.00 -2.70 -12.15
C ARG A 38 -6.77 -1.65 -12.93
N GLY A 39 -6.05 -0.79 -13.66
CA GLY A 39 -6.65 0.25 -14.49
C GLY A 39 -7.59 1.14 -13.68
N THR A 40 -8.72 1.53 -14.25
CA THR A 40 -9.70 2.44 -13.63
C THR A 40 -10.17 1.94 -12.26
N ALA A 41 -10.45 0.64 -12.12
CA ALA A 41 -10.91 0.08 -10.84
C ALA A 41 -9.88 0.23 -9.71
N ALA A 42 -8.58 0.20 -10.02
CA ALA A 42 -7.54 0.45 -9.04
C ALA A 42 -7.46 1.94 -8.66
N PHE A 43 -7.57 2.84 -9.64
CA PHE A 43 -7.63 4.29 -9.39
C PHE A 43 -8.84 4.66 -8.54
N ASP A 44 -10.02 4.13 -8.88
CA ASP A 44 -11.25 4.39 -8.13
C ASP A 44 -11.13 3.88 -6.68
N ARG A 45 -10.58 2.67 -6.49
CA ARG A 45 -10.32 2.11 -5.16
C ARG A 45 -9.39 2.99 -4.32
N ILE A 46 -8.31 3.51 -4.93
CA ILE A 46 -7.39 4.40 -4.22
C ILE A 46 -8.05 5.74 -3.91
N ALA A 47 -8.81 6.30 -4.84
CA ALA A 47 -9.49 7.59 -4.65
C ALA A 47 -10.57 7.55 -3.57
N ASP A 48 -11.28 6.43 -3.44
CA ASP A 48 -12.44 6.26 -2.56
C ASP A 48 -12.14 6.53 -1.08
N ARG A 49 -10.94 6.18 -0.61
CA ARG A 49 -10.57 6.33 0.79
C ARG A 49 -9.28 7.11 1.03
N TRP A 50 -8.85 7.87 0.04
CA TRP A 50 -7.63 8.67 0.13
C TRP A 50 -7.62 9.58 1.36
N ASP A 51 -8.71 10.33 1.56
CA ASP A 51 -8.82 11.32 2.63
C ASP A 51 -9.01 10.68 4.02
N ASP A 52 -9.40 9.40 4.10
CA ASP A 52 -9.51 8.69 5.36
C ASP A 52 -8.14 8.26 5.90
N PHE A 53 -7.22 7.94 5.01
CA PHE A 53 -5.94 7.35 5.40
C PHE A 53 -4.73 8.25 5.19
N VAL A 54 -4.74 9.13 4.19
CA VAL A 54 -3.56 9.95 3.88
C VAL A 54 -3.52 11.20 4.73
N VAL A 55 -2.40 11.36 5.44
CA VAL A 55 -2.09 12.54 6.24
C VAL A 55 -1.00 13.33 5.52
N PRO A 56 -1.34 14.47 4.87
CA PRO A 56 -0.39 15.24 4.09
C PRO A 56 0.86 15.63 4.88
N GLY A 57 2.03 15.36 4.32
CA GLY A 57 3.32 15.66 4.95
C GLY A 57 3.77 14.66 6.01
N LEU A 58 2.97 13.62 6.34
CA LEU A 58 3.32 12.63 7.36
C LEU A 58 3.32 11.18 6.82
N GLY A 59 2.43 10.83 5.90
CA GLY A 59 2.27 9.46 5.41
C GLY A 59 0.83 8.97 5.51
N ILE A 60 0.61 7.70 5.85
CA ILE A 60 -0.74 7.17 5.99
C ILE A 60 -1.00 6.56 7.35
N HIS A 61 -2.26 6.57 7.76
CA HIS A 61 -2.74 5.82 8.92
C HIS A 61 -2.62 4.32 8.68
N CYS A 62 -2.21 3.55 9.70
CA CYS A 62 -2.43 2.10 9.72
C CYS A 62 -3.92 1.79 9.93
N VAL A 63 -4.57 2.54 10.82
CA VAL A 63 -6.00 2.44 11.16
C VAL A 63 -6.61 3.84 11.08
N ASP A 64 -7.74 3.98 10.38
CA ASP A 64 -8.38 5.28 10.10
C ASP A 64 -8.85 6.04 11.36
N THR A 65 -9.06 5.35 12.47
CA THR A 65 -9.52 5.93 13.73
C THR A 65 -8.41 6.46 14.63
N ASN A 66 -7.13 6.17 14.30
CA ASN A 66 -6.00 6.49 15.15
C ASN A 66 -5.10 7.54 14.50
N PRO A 67 -4.64 8.58 15.23
CA PRO A 67 -3.71 9.58 14.72
C PRO A 67 -2.28 9.03 14.66
N TRP A 68 -2.11 7.89 14.03
CA TRP A 68 -0.88 7.13 13.96
C TRP A 68 -0.54 6.81 12.51
N VAL A 69 0.49 7.47 12.00
CA VAL A 69 1.04 7.21 10.67
C VAL A 69 2.19 6.21 10.78
N THR A 70 2.31 5.33 9.79
CA THR A 70 3.29 4.25 9.81
C THR A 70 4.13 4.22 8.54
N GLY A 71 5.41 3.89 8.71
CA GLY A 71 6.36 3.88 7.61
C GLY A 71 6.14 2.74 6.63
N ALA A 72 5.81 1.56 7.13
CA ALA A 72 5.61 0.39 6.28
C ALA A 72 4.39 0.54 5.38
N GLU A 73 3.24 0.86 5.95
CA GLU A 73 1.99 1.04 5.20
C GLU A 73 2.09 2.20 4.21
N THR A 74 2.80 3.28 4.57
CA THR A 74 3.07 4.39 3.64
C THR A 74 3.88 3.93 2.44
N CYS A 75 4.92 3.11 2.66
CA CYS A 75 5.73 2.54 1.59
C CYS A 75 4.94 1.55 0.72
N GLU A 76 4.08 0.74 1.32
CA GLU A 76 3.24 -0.21 0.60
C GLU A 76 2.21 0.50 -0.29
N LEU A 77 1.57 1.57 0.20
CA LEU A 77 0.72 2.41 -0.64
C LEU A 77 1.52 3.07 -1.77
N ALA A 78 2.72 3.55 -1.50
CA ALA A 78 3.57 4.11 -2.55
C ALA A 78 3.87 3.08 -3.66
N MET A 79 4.15 1.82 -3.30
CA MET A 79 4.30 0.74 -4.28
C MET A 79 3.00 0.44 -5.04
N ALA A 80 1.85 0.51 -4.38
CA ALA A 80 0.55 0.33 -5.05
C ALA A 80 0.28 1.44 -6.06
N LEU A 81 0.61 2.69 -5.73
CA LEU A 81 0.52 3.83 -6.64
C LEU A 81 1.48 3.70 -7.83
N ASP A 82 2.73 3.29 -7.58
CA ASP A 82 3.69 3.02 -8.65
C ASP A 82 3.18 1.94 -9.62
N ALA A 83 2.59 0.88 -9.09
CA ALA A 83 2.03 -0.22 -9.89
C ALA A 83 0.90 0.23 -10.84
N ILE A 84 0.17 1.28 -10.51
CA ILE A 84 -0.88 1.86 -11.37
C ILE A 84 -0.39 3.07 -12.18
N GLY A 85 0.89 3.44 -12.07
CA GLY A 85 1.50 4.53 -12.83
C GLY A 85 1.35 5.92 -12.18
N ASP A 86 0.92 6.01 -10.93
CA ASP A 86 0.83 7.27 -10.19
C ASP A 86 2.12 7.55 -9.41
N HIS A 87 3.19 7.74 -10.18
CA HIS A 87 4.53 7.94 -9.63
C HIS A 87 4.67 9.24 -8.81
N GLU A 88 3.90 10.27 -9.14
CA GLU A 88 3.97 11.56 -8.45
C GLU A 88 3.52 11.41 -6.99
N ARG A 89 2.33 10.83 -6.76
CA ARG A 89 1.82 10.59 -5.41
C ARG A 89 2.66 9.55 -4.67
N ALA A 90 3.15 8.54 -5.36
CA ALA A 90 4.05 7.54 -4.77
C ALA A 90 5.32 8.17 -4.20
N LEU A 91 5.98 9.03 -4.97
CA LEU A 91 7.17 9.76 -4.53
C LEU A 91 6.86 10.76 -3.41
N ALA A 92 5.68 11.42 -3.45
CA ALA A 92 5.26 12.32 -2.40
C ALA A 92 5.13 11.59 -1.06
N LEU A 93 4.48 10.43 -1.02
CA LEU A 93 4.35 9.62 0.20
C LEU A 93 5.70 9.19 0.78
N VAL A 94 6.64 8.76 -0.06
CA VAL A 94 7.99 8.39 0.40
C VAL A 94 8.75 9.60 0.96
N ARG A 95 8.52 10.80 0.43
CA ARG A 95 9.07 12.04 0.99
C ARG A 95 8.42 12.42 2.31
N ASP A 96 7.10 12.31 2.38
CA ASP A 96 6.31 12.68 3.54
C ASP A 96 6.72 11.86 4.77
N MET A 97 6.99 10.57 4.61
CA MET A 97 7.36 9.69 5.72
C MET A 97 8.83 9.82 6.17
N GLN A 98 9.65 10.71 5.58
CA GLN A 98 11.06 10.86 5.96
C GLN A 98 11.27 11.40 7.39
N HIS A 99 10.28 11.98 8.03
CA HIS A 99 10.32 12.34 9.45
C HIS A 99 10.53 11.11 10.36
N LEU A 100 10.20 9.90 9.87
CA LEU A 100 10.45 8.64 10.60
C LEU A 100 11.90 8.19 10.52
N ARG A 101 12.74 8.81 9.68
CA ARG A 101 14.12 8.40 9.47
C ARG A 101 15.05 9.02 10.50
N GLU A 102 15.82 8.21 11.22
CA GLU A 102 16.89 8.66 12.09
C GLU A 102 18.17 9.03 11.32
N GLY A 103 19.06 9.74 12.01
CA GLY A 103 20.34 10.18 11.44
C GLY A 103 21.28 9.04 11.02
N ASP A 104 21.13 7.84 11.57
CA ASP A 104 21.87 6.63 11.20
C ASP A 104 21.22 5.82 10.07
N GLY A 105 20.07 6.28 9.58
CA GLY A 105 19.35 5.69 8.44
C GLY A 105 18.29 4.67 8.83
N ARG A 106 18.12 4.35 10.11
CA ARG A 106 17.00 3.52 10.57
C ARG A 106 15.69 4.29 10.49
N TYR A 107 14.58 3.56 10.42
CA TYR A 107 13.25 4.13 10.43
C TYR A 107 12.45 3.66 11.63
N TRP A 108 11.82 4.60 12.32
CA TRP A 108 10.80 4.30 13.32
C TRP A 108 9.61 3.60 12.67
N THR A 109 8.94 2.74 13.41
CA THR A 109 7.73 2.04 12.93
C THR A 109 6.62 3.02 12.60
N GLY A 110 6.39 4.02 13.44
CA GLY A 110 5.39 5.04 13.19
C GLY A 110 5.46 6.22 14.15
N TRP A 111 4.61 7.19 13.91
CA TRP A 111 4.49 8.45 14.62
C TRP A 111 3.04 8.72 15.00
N VAL A 112 2.78 8.98 16.27
CA VAL A 112 1.51 9.51 16.75
C VAL A 112 1.59 11.03 16.73
N TYR A 113 0.83 11.65 15.84
CA TYR A 113 0.85 13.09 15.66
C TYR A 113 -0.22 13.79 16.50
N ASP A 114 0.00 15.08 16.81
CA ASP A 114 -0.93 15.88 17.58
C ASP A 114 -2.21 16.20 16.79
N THR A 115 -3.34 15.82 17.33
CA THR A 115 -4.69 16.16 16.80
C THR A 115 -5.34 17.30 17.56
N GLY A 116 -4.63 17.91 18.52
CA GLY A 116 -5.20 18.89 19.46
C GLY A 116 -6.02 18.27 20.60
N ARG A 117 -6.04 16.94 20.73
CA ARG A 117 -6.65 16.24 21.88
C ARG A 117 -5.62 16.15 23.00
N THR A 118 -6.00 16.58 24.19
CA THR A 118 -5.10 16.69 25.34
C THR A 118 -5.03 15.44 26.22
N ASP A 119 -5.81 14.41 25.88
CA ASP A 119 -6.00 13.19 26.67
C ASP A 119 -5.17 12.00 26.22
N GLU A 120 -4.45 12.13 25.10
CA GLU A 120 -3.61 11.07 24.54
C GLU A 120 -2.17 11.55 24.31
N PRO A 121 -1.18 10.67 24.45
CA PRO A 121 0.19 11.00 24.05
C PRO A 121 0.23 11.35 22.55
N SER A 122 0.86 12.47 22.22
CA SER A 122 1.07 12.91 20.85
C SER A 122 2.52 13.33 20.64
N ASP A 123 2.91 13.52 19.39
CA ASP A 123 4.27 13.86 18.97
C ASP A 123 5.32 12.85 19.47
N VAL A 124 4.97 11.56 19.40
CA VAL A 124 5.83 10.47 19.85
C VAL A 124 5.96 9.37 18.80
N TYR A 125 7.15 8.77 18.75
CA TYR A 125 7.35 7.53 18.00
C TYR A 125 6.66 6.38 18.73
N TRP A 126 5.78 5.67 18.01
CA TRP A 126 5.08 4.53 18.58
C TRP A 126 4.86 3.42 17.52
N PRO A 127 5.04 2.14 17.87
CA PRO A 127 5.77 1.69 19.08
C PRO A 127 7.22 2.23 19.07
N HIS A 128 7.85 2.30 20.22
CA HIS A 128 9.22 2.84 20.33
C HIS A 128 10.25 1.79 19.88
N GLU A 129 10.21 1.50 18.58
CA GLU A 129 11.00 0.44 17.94
C GLU A 129 11.30 0.74 16.47
N HIS A 130 12.34 0.08 15.96
CA HIS A 130 12.71 0.04 14.55
C HIS A 130 12.49 -1.40 14.05
N THR A 131 11.39 -1.64 13.38
CA THR A 131 11.07 -2.98 12.89
C THR A 131 11.79 -3.32 11.58
N THR A 132 12.15 -4.58 11.42
CA THR A 132 12.66 -5.09 10.14
C THR A 132 11.60 -5.04 9.05
N TYR A 133 10.32 -5.08 9.43
CA TYR A 133 9.19 -4.91 8.52
C TYR A 133 9.20 -3.52 7.88
N THR A 134 9.29 -2.45 8.69
CA THR A 134 9.39 -1.07 8.17
C THR A 134 10.63 -0.90 7.29
N ALA A 135 11.78 -1.42 7.74
CA ALA A 135 13.01 -1.33 6.95
C ALA A 135 12.88 -2.04 5.59
N ALA A 136 12.27 -3.23 5.56
CA ALA A 136 12.02 -3.95 4.32
C ALA A 136 11.07 -3.21 3.39
N ALA A 137 9.98 -2.65 3.91
CA ALA A 137 9.02 -1.88 3.13
C ALA A 137 9.69 -0.63 2.50
N VAL A 138 10.55 0.07 3.24
CA VAL A 138 11.32 1.21 2.71
C VAL A 138 12.24 0.77 1.57
N VAL A 139 12.99 -0.33 1.74
CA VAL A 139 13.88 -0.85 0.69
C VAL A 139 13.09 -1.20 -0.57
N LEU A 140 11.96 -1.89 -0.41
CA LEU A 140 11.12 -2.30 -1.55
C LEU A 140 10.48 -1.10 -2.26
N ALA A 141 10.02 -0.09 -1.53
CA ALA A 141 9.44 1.11 -2.12
C ALA A 141 10.49 1.93 -2.87
N VAL A 142 11.68 2.11 -2.28
CA VAL A 142 12.78 2.83 -2.94
C VAL A 142 13.25 2.09 -4.18
N ASP A 143 13.34 0.75 -4.14
CA ASP A 143 13.67 -0.07 -5.31
C ASP A 143 12.61 0.03 -6.42
N ALA A 144 11.32 -0.02 -6.04
CA ALA A 144 10.22 0.11 -7.00
C ALA A 144 10.19 1.48 -7.69
N LEU A 145 10.42 2.55 -6.93
CA LEU A 145 10.39 3.93 -7.42
C LEU A 145 11.74 4.40 -8.00
N GLY A 146 12.81 3.69 -7.73
CA GLY A 146 14.15 4.02 -8.20
C GLY A 146 14.30 3.81 -9.70
N GLU A 147 14.78 4.83 -10.42
CA GLU A 147 15.37 4.64 -11.74
C GLU A 147 16.72 3.96 -11.56
N THR A 148 16.74 2.64 -11.60
CA THR A 148 18.00 1.91 -11.56
C THR A 148 18.71 2.13 -12.90
N HIS A 149 19.89 2.72 -12.88
CA HIS A 149 20.70 2.95 -14.07
C HIS A 149 20.85 1.68 -14.91
N GLY A 150 20.37 1.72 -16.15
CA GLY A 150 20.49 0.64 -17.12
C GLY A 150 19.27 -0.28 -17.26
N HIS A 151 18.21 -0.08 -16.53
CA HIS A 151 16.95 -0.79 -16.73
C HIS A 151 15.97 0.08 -17.54
N ALA A 152 15.46 -0.49 -18.63
CA ALA A 152 14.62 0.23 -19.60
C ALA A 152 13.20 0.53 -19.07
N THR A 153 12.86 0.10 -17.87
CA THR A 153 11.54 0.29 -17.28
C THR A 153 11.64 0.75 -15.83
N PRO A 154 10.93 1.84 -15.45
CA PRO A 154 10.82 2.26 -14.05
C PRO A 154 10.34 1.11 -13.18
N GLY A 155 10.82 1.03 -11.94
CA GLY A 155 10.45 -0.03 -11.01
C GLY A 155 10.85 -1.44 -11.49
N SER A 156 12.02 -1.60 -12.09
CA SER A 156 12.53 -2.91 -12.52
C SER A 156 13.01 -3.80 -11.38
N GLY A 157 12.82 -3.36 -10.13
CA GLY A 157 13.36 -3.96 -8.96
C GLY A 157 12.78 -5.29 -8.53
N ILE A 158 13.04 -5.62 -7.28
CA ILE A 158 12.69 -6.90 -6.64
C ILE A 158 11.20 -7.28 -6.86
N MET A 159 10.30 -6.29 -6.79
CA MET A 159 8.86 -6.53 -6.88
C MET A 159 8.38 -6.88 -8.29
N ARG A 160 9.11 -6.51 -9.35
CA ARG A 160 8.68 -6.78 -10.74
C ARG A 160 8.80 -8.21 -11.20
N GLY A 161 9.65 -8.99 -10.59
CA GLY A 161 9.74 -10.42 -10.83
C GLY A 161 8.77 -11.26 -10.02
N THR A 162 7.91 -10.64 -9.22
CA THR A 162 7.01 -11.28 -8.26
C THR A 162 5.56 -11.28 -8.72
N SER A 163 4.64 -11.57 -7.80
CA SER A 163 3.19 -11.55 -8.02
C SER A 163 2.64 -10.19 -8.48
N LEU A 164 3.39 -9.10 -8.31
CA LEU A 164 3.03 -7.77 -8.82
C LEU A 164 3.34 -7.59 -10.30
N ALA A 165 4.02 -8.55 -10.92
CA ALA A 165 4.38 -8.46 -12.32
C ALA A 165 3.15 -8.36 -13.25
N PRO A 166 3.27 -7.60 -14.37
CA PRO A 166 2.15 -7.33 -15.28
C PRO A 166 1.48 -8.57 -15.88
N HIS A 167 2.16 -9.71 -15.93
CA HIS A 167 1.61 -10.93 -16.54
C HIS A 167 0.35 -11.49 -15.83
N PHE A 168 0.03 -11.08 -14.61
CA PHE A 168 -1.27 -11.35 -14.03
C PHE A 168 -2.44 -10.68 -14.79
N ALA A 169 -2.15 -9.65 -15.60
CA ALA A 169 -3.16 -9.02 -16.45
C ALA A 169 -3.62 -9.91 -17.61
N GLU A 170 -2.80 -10.87 -18.02
CA GLU A 170 -3.02 -11.69 -19.22
C GLU A 170 -3.69 -13.02 -18.90
N ILE A 171 -3.77 -13.41 -17.64
CA ILE A 171 -4.48 -14.62 -17.24
C ILE A 171 -5.98 -14.30 -17.22
N ALA A 172 -6.62 -14.44 -18.35
CA ALA A 172 -8.08 -14.49 -18.44
C ALA A 172 -8.53 -15.78 -17.73
N LEU A 173 -8.86 -15.66 -16.47
CA LEU A 173 -9.45 -16.77 -15.73
C LEU A 173 -10.94 -16.76 -16.01
N GLU A 174 -11.37 -17.68 -16.84
CA GLU A 174 -12.77 -18.05 -16.89
C GLU A 174 -13.19 -18.51 -15.50
N CYS A 175 -14.00 -17.69 -14.86
CA CYS A 175 -14.63 -18.11 -13.64
C CYS A 175 -15.65 -19.19 -13.94
N GLY A 176 -15.45 -20.39 -13.42
CA GLY A 176 -16.48 -21.43 -13.38
C GLY A 176 -17.59 -21.15 -12.37
N CYS A 177 -17.74 -19.93 -11.92
CA CYS A 177 -18.85 -19.51 -11.09
C CYS A 177 -20.07 -19.36 -11.99
N GLU A 178 -20.91 -20.39 -12.04
CA GLU A 178 -22.27 -20.22 -12.57
C GLU A 178 -22.95 -19.12 -11.74
N SER A 179 -23.38 -18.05 -12.42
CA SER A 179 -24.24 -17.06 -11.82
C SER A 179 -25.48 -17.77 -11.32
N VAL A 180 -25.57 -17.99 -10.02
CA VAL A 180 -26.84 -18.35 -9.39
C VAL A 180 -27.73 -17.12 -9.51
N ARG A 181 -28.42 -17.03 -10.64
CA ARG A 181 -29.55 -16.12 -10.79
C ARG A 181 -30.71 -16.78 -10.04
N SER A 182 -30.96 -16.28 -8.88
CA SER A 182 -32.25 -16.48 -8.21
C SER A 182 -33.17 -15.35 -8.55
#